data_47fd49d739faa172c33a40dcee3afc8e
#
_entry.id   47fd49d739faa172c33a40dcee3afc8e
#
_cell.length_a   1.000
_cell.length_b   1.000
_cell.length_c   1.000
_cell.angle_alpha   90.00
_cell.angle_beta   90.00
_cell.angle_gamma   90.00
#
_symmetry.space_group_name_H-M   'P 1'
#
loop_
_entity.id
_entity.type
_entity.pdbx_description
1 polymer ?
#
loop_
_entity_poly.entity_id
_entity_poly.type
_entity_poly.pdbx_seq_one_letter_code
_entity_poly.pdbx_strand_id
1 'polypeptide(L)'
;VVFLVLFLVQRHDAQARQQLMDNVFSENAGTAARIIREVSVPCLLSDMNGTIVWRNEIMEKLYGENNLARILPGYSFAQPPSAFALDFAGGAYQIMSMPIRRRSVDRTLIFQYWIDRTEAAHYKRLYEERMPYVALIYVDNLEELSADQQFHRTTVLLEVERLVADT
;
A
#
# COMPACT_ATOMS: atom_id res chain seq x y z
N VAL A 1 42.64 -7.40 6.70
CA VAL A 1 42.62 -7.49 5.22
C VAL A 1 41.17 -7.66 4.74
N VAL A 2 40.40 -8.61 5.30
CA VAL A 2 39.00 -8.88 4.88
C VAL A 2 38.07 -7.67 5.08
N PHE A 3 38.18 -6.94 6.20
CA PHE A 3 37.42 -5.74 6.47
C PHE A 3 37.72 -4.60 5.49
N LEU A 4 38.95 -4.48 5.04
CA LEU A 4 39.36 -3.44 4.09
C LEU A 4 38.81 -3.71 2.68
N VAL A 5 38.79 -5.00 2.30
CA VAL A 5 38.18 -5.44 1.01
C VAL A 5 36.68 -5.25 1.02
N LEU A 6 35.96 -5.59 2.11
CA LEU A 6 34.54 -5.35 2.26
C LEU A 6 34.22 -3.85 2.23
N PHE A 7 35.02 -3.00 2.88
CA PHE A 7 34.83 -1.55 2.88
C PHE A 7 35.08 -0.94 1.48
N LEU A 8 36.07 -1.43 0.74
CA LEU A 8 36.36 -1.00 -0.63
C LEU A 8 35.25 -1.45 -1.61
N VAL A 9 34.74 -2.66 -1.46
CA VAL A 9 33.61 -3.16 -2.27
C VAL A 9 32.34 -2.34 -2.00
N GLN A 10 32.02 -2.04 -0.74
CA GLN A 10 30.87 -1.18 -0.40
C GLN A 10 31.03 0.25 -0.94
N ARG A 11 32.24 0.80 -0.92
CA ARG A 11 32.51 2.14 -1.44
C ARG A 11 32.47 2.19 -2.97
N HIS A 12 32.92 1.15 -3.63
CA HIS A 12 32.85 1.02 -5.09
C HIS A 12 31.39 0.88 -5.56
N ASP A 13 30.57 0.11 -4.84
CA ASP A 13 29.14 -0.02 -5.11
C ASP A 13 28.38 1.30 -4.89
N ALA A 14 28.72 2.07 -3.86
CA ALA A 14 28.09 3.37 -3.60
C ALA A 14 28.46 4.40 -4.68
N GLN A 15 29.71 4.42 -5.14
CA GLN A 15 30.16 5.33 -6.23
C GLN A 15 29.56 4.91 -7.58
N ALA A 16 29.49 3.61 -7.87
CA ALA A 16 28.86 3.11 -9.10
C ALA A 16 27.34 3.44 -9.13
N ARG A 17 26.66 3.36 -7.98
CA ARG A 17 25.27 3.76 -7.84
C ARG A 17 25.08 5.27 -8.04
N GLN A 18 25.98 6.09 -7.50
CA GLN A 18 25.92 7.54 -7.65
C GLN A 18 26.23 7.97 -9.09
N GLN A 19 27.20 7.36 -9.76
CA GLN A 19 27.48 7.59 -11.18
C GLN A 19 26.32 7.13 -12.08
N LEU A 20 25.64 6.04 -11.74
CA LEU A 20 24.45 5.58 -12.47
C LEU A 20 23.31 6.59 -12.37
N MET A 21 23.16 7.22 -11.19
CA MET A 21 22.19 8.29 -10.95
C MET A 21 22.52 9.56 -11.73
N ASP A 22 23.77 10.03 -11.65
CA ASP A 22 24.21 11.22 -12.37
C ASP A 22 24.03 11.02 -13.88
N ASN A 23 24.23 9.82 -14.38
CA ASN A 23 24.01 9.48 -15.77
C ASN A 23 22.53 9.26 -16.17
N VAL A 24 21.66 8.78 -15.27
CA VAL A 24 20.20 8.66 -15.53
C VAL A 24 19.55 10.03 -15.61
N PHE A 25 20.07 11.02 -14.89
CA PHE A 25 19.49 12.35 -14.80
C PHE A 25 20.27 13.44 -15.57
N SER A 26 21.37 13.13 -16.27
CA SER A 26 22.30 14.15 -16.80
C SER A 26 21.89 14.85 -18.09
N GLU A 27 20.90 14.42 -18.83
CA GLU A 27 20.54 15.06 -20.13
C GLU A 27 19.43 16.14 -20.07
N ASN A 28 18.69 16.24 -18.95
CA ASN A 28 17.78 17.36 -18.62
C ASN A 28 17.45 17.41 -17.11
N ALA A 29 18.32 16.92 -16.28
CA ALA A 29 17.98 16.29 -15.03
C ALA A 29 18.38 17.07 -13.78
N GLY A 30 19.06 18.16 -13.87
CA GLY A 30 19.42 18.95 -12.67
C GLY A 30 18.17 19.33 -11.86
N THR A 31 17.10 19.72 -12.55
CA THR A 31 15.84 20.13 -11.90
C THR A 31 15.00 18.93 -11.48
N ALA A 32 14.86 17.91 -12.33
CA ALA A 32 14.07 16.73 -12.01
C ALA A 32 14.69 15.89 -10.87
N ALA A 33 16.01 15.71 -10.86
CA ALA A 33 16.72 15.04 -9.78
C ALA A 33 16.59 15.78 -8.45
N ARG A 34 16.61 17.13 -8.49
CA ARG A 34 16.40 17.95 -7.30
C ARG A 34 14.98 17.85 -6.79
N ILE A 35 13.99 17.92 -7.67
CA ILE A 35 12.58 17.74 -7.32
C ILE A 35 12.36 16.37 -6.66
N ILE A 36 12.88 15.29 -7.24
CA ILE A 36 12.72 13.93 -6.69
C ILE A 36 13.39 13.77 -5.33
N ARG A 37 14.50 14.48 -5.05
CA ARG A 37 15.14 14.48 -3.72
C ARG A 37 14.34 15.26 -2.69
N GLU A 38 13.71 16.36 -3.09
CA GLU A 38 12.96 17.29 -2.23
C GLU A 38 11.47 16.86 -2.05
N VAL A 39 10.97 15.94 -2.88
CA VAL A 39 9.60 15.43 -2.75
C VAL A 39 9.41 14.73 -1.40
N SER A 40 8.40 15.18 -0.66
CA SER A 40 8.02 14.64 0.65
C SER A 40 7.32 13.27 0.60
N VAL A 41 7.55 12.50 -0.45
CA VAL A 41 6.98 11.18 -0.66
C VAL A 41 8.11 10.15 -0.76
N PRO A 42 8.02 8.99 -0.08
CA PRO A 42 8.98 7.92 -0.24
C PRO A 42 9.08 7.50 -1.70
N CYS A 43 10.26 7.56 -2.30
CA CYS A 43 10.48 7.14 -3.67
C CYS A 43 11.83 6.44 -3.85
N LEU A 44 11.87 5.54 -4.83
CA LEU A 44 13.04 4.72 -5.13
C LEU A 44 13.11 4.32 -6.61
N LEU A 45 14.28 3.85 -7.01
CA LEU A 45 14.53 3.11 -8.25
C LEU A 45 15.02 1.70 -7.88
N SER A 46 14.43 0.69 -8.48
CA SER A 46 14.88 -0.69 -8.38
C SER A 46 15.19 -1.29 -9.75
N ASP A 47 15.94 -2.37 -9.75
CA ASP A 47 16.08 -3.24 -10.92
C ASP A 47 14.92 -4.24 -11.01
N MET A 48 14.94 -5.07 -12.05
CA MET A 48 13.92 -6.11 -12.31
C MET A 48 13.97 -7.29 -11.32
N ASN A 49 14.95 -7.32 -10.41
CA ASN A 49 15.07 -8.30 -9.33
C ASN A 49 14.61 -7.72 -7.98
N GLY A 50 14.18 -6.45 -7.97
CA GLY A 50 13.79 -5.76 -6.75
C GLY A 50 14.95 -5.20 -5.94
N THR A 51 16.18 -5.21 -6.50
CA THR A 51 17.33 -4.58 -5.85
C THR A 51 17.22 -3.07 -5.98
N ILE A 52 17.30 -2.35 -4.86
CA ILE A 52 17.22 -0.89 -4.84
C ILE A 52 18.53 -0.31 -5.36
N VAL A 53 18.42 0.45 -6.44
CA VAL A 53 19.52 1.19 -7.06
C VAL A 53 19.64 2.59 -6.43
N TRP A 54 18.51 3.20 -6.13
CA TRP A 54 18.45 4.52 -5.51
C TRP A 54 17.16 4.68 -4.70
N ARG A 55 17.22 5.52 -3.69
CA ARG A 55 16.06 5.98 -2.91
C ARG A 55 16.29 7.37 -2.31
N ASN A 56 15.23 8.10 -2.05
CA ASN A 56 15.33 9.36 -1.33
C ASN A 56 15.44 9.14 0.19
N GLU A 57 15.72 10.22 0.93
CA GLU A 57 15.92 10.15 2.39
C GLU A 57 14.68 9.64 3.14
N ILE A 58 13.48 9.97 2.63
CA ILE A 58 12.23 9.53 3.26
C ILE A 58 12.06 8.03 3.10
N MET A 59 12.36 7.49 1.92
CA MET A 59 12.34 6.05 1.67
C MET A 59 13.42 5.32 2.47
N GLU A 60 14.59 5.92 2.65
CA GLU A 60 15.65 5.36 3.48
C GLU A 60 15.23 5.22 4.95
N LYS A 61 14.50 6.22 5.48
CA LYS A 61 13.95 6.18 6.84
C LYS A 61 12.81 5.16 6.97
N LEU A 62 11.99 5.01 5.92
CA LEU A 62 10.89 4.06 5.91
C LEU A 62 11.38 2.62 5.72
N TYR A 63 12.31 2.40 4.80
CA TYR A 63 12.87 1.10 4.45
C TYR A 63 14.34 1.20 4.10
N GLY A 64 15.21 0.76 5.02
CA GLY A 64 16.67 0.84 4.91
C GLY A 64 17.34 -0.35 4.22
N GLU A 65 16.62 -1.44 3.91
CA GLU A 65 17.20 -2.61 3.22
C GLU A 65 17.30 -2.37 1.70
N ASN A 66 18.17 -3.16 1.04
CA ASN A 66 18.47 -2.98 -0.38
C ASN A 66 17.65 -3.86 -1.33
N ASN A 67 16.70 -4.66 -0.84
CA ASN A 67 15.90 -5.55 -1.67
C ASN A 67 14.43 -5.51 -1.29
N LEU A 68 13.59 -5.10 -2.25
CA LEU A 68 12.13 -4.98 -2.09
C LEU A 68 11.40 -6.33 -2.14
N ALA A 69 11.98 -7.37 -2.73
CA ALA A 69 11.29 -8.65 -2.88
C ALA A 69 10.88 -9.27 -1.52
N ARG A 70 11.55 -8.87 -0.43
CA ARG A 70 11.25 -9.33 0.92
C ARG A 70 9.95 -8.76 1.48
N ILE A 71 9.58 -7.54 1.08
CA ILE A 71 8.42 -6.82 1.61
C ILE A 71 7.26 -6.70 0.61
N LEU A 72 7.50 -7.08 -0.65
CA LEU A 72 6.49 -7.04 -1.72
C LEU A 72 6.13 -8.46 -2.19
N PRO A 73 5.49 -9.30 -1.35
CA PRO A 73 5.10 -10.64 -1.76
C PRO A 73 4.07 -10.56 -2.89
N GLY A 74 4.30 -11.33 -3.96
CA GLY A 74 3.42 -11.35 -5.13
C GLY A 74 3.60 -10.19 -6.11
N TYR A 75 4.52 -9.24 -5.84
CA TYR A 75 4.85 -8.17 -6.78
C TYR A 75 5.78 -8.67 -7.88
N SER A 76 5.39 -8.48 -9.14
CA SER A 76 6.22 -8.84 -10.29
C SER A 76 7.09 -7.67 -10.73
N PHE A 77 8.40 -7.76 -10.46
CA PHE A 77 9.37 -6.76 -10.92
C PHE A 77 9.59 -6.82 -12.43
N ALA A 78 9.36 -7.97 -13.08
CA ALA A 78 9.48 -8.11 -14.53
C ALA A 78 8.33 -7.43 -15.27
N GLN A 79 7.14 -7.43 -14.66
CA GLN A 79 5.93 -6.77 -15.15
C GLN A 79 5.26 -6.01 -13.99
N PRO A 80 5.84 -4.87 -13.60
CA PRO A 80 5.36 -4.16 -12.43
C PRO A 80 3.92 -3.68 -12.65
N PRO A 81 3.01 -3.95 -11.69
CA PRO A 81 1.68 -3.36 -11.74
C PRO A 81 1.80 -1.85 -11.60
N SER A 82 0.93 -1.09 -12.28
CA SER A 82 0.92 0.37 -12.17
C SER A 82 0.62 0.87 -10.76
N ALA A 83 -0.16 0.10 -9.99
CA ALA A 83 -0.47 0.36 -8.59
C ALA A 83 -0.52 -0.95 -7.80
N PHE A 84 -0.03 -0.91 -6.56
CA PHE A 84 0.01 -2.05 -5.63
C PHE A 84 -0.24 -1.56 -4.21
N ALA A 85 -1.13 -2.22 -3.47
CA ALA A 85 -1.40 -1.90 -2.08
C ALA A 85 -0.48 -2.71 -1.16
N LEU A 86 0.06 -2.08 -0.14
CA LEU A 86 0.96 -2.70 0.84
C LEU A 86 0.68 -2.16 2.24
N ASP A 87 0.48 -3.07 3.18
CA ASP A 87 0.53 -2.75 4.60
C ASP A 87 1.96 -3.00 5.10
N PHE A 88 2.63 -1.95 5.57
CA PHE A 88 4.03 -2.00 5.96
C PHE A 88 4.32 -1.06 7.13
N ALA A 89 5.11 -1.53 8.10
CA ALA A 89 5.55 -0.74 9.26
C ALA A 89 4.41 -0.02 10.03
N GLY A 90 3.22 -0.65 10.08
CA GLY A 90 2.05 -0.08 10.74
C GLY A 90 1.28 0.96 9.91
N GLY A 91 1.66 1.21 8.67
CA GLY A 91 0.98 2.08 7.72
C GLY A 91 0.42 1.33 6.52
N ALA A 92 -0.58 1.93 5.86
CA ALA A 92 -1.15 1.45 4.60
C ALA A 92 -0.61 2.32 3.45
N TYR A 93 0.04 1.70 2.48
CA TYR A 93 0.67 2.40 1.36
C TYR A 93 0.08 1.96 0.03
N GLN A 94 -0.07 2.92 -0.88
CA GLN A 94 -0.30 2.65 -2.29
C GLN A 94 0.99 2.92 -3.06
N ILE A 95 1.59 1.86 -3.59
CA ILE A 95 2.81 1.91 -4.38
C ILE A 95 2.42 2.14 -5.84
N MET A 96 2.91 3.22 -6.41
CA MET A 96 2.80 3.51 -7.82
C MET A 96 4.10 3.15 -8.50
N SER A 97 4.05 2.43 -9.62
CA SER A 97 5.23 1.91 -10.31
C SER A 97 5.25 2.30 -11.77
N MET A 98 6.43 2.69 -12.25
CA MET A 98 6.65 3.11 -13.62
C MET A 98 7.96 2.53 -14.15
N PRO A 99 7.93 1.70 -15.20
CA PRO A 99 9.16 1.20 -15.84
C PRO A 99 9.84 2.32 -16.61
N ILE A 100 11.14 2.49 -16.37
CA ILE A 100 12.01 3.43 -17.09
C ILE A 100 12.96 2.61 -17.95
N ARG A 101 12.79 2.73 -19.28
CA ARG A 101 13.71 2.13 -20.25
C ARG A 101 14.78 3.12 -20.63
N ARG A 102 16.03 2.73 -20.52
CA ARG A 102 17.17 3.55 -20.93
C ARG A 102 17.64 3.13 -22.34
N ARG A 103 17.69 4.10 -23.27
CA ARG A 103 18.13 3.83 -24.67
C ARG A 103 19.59 3.40 -24.79
N SER A 104 20.44 3.77 -23.84
CA SER A 104 21.91 3.54 -23.90
C SER A 104 22.38 2.27 -23.21
N VAL A 105 21.57 1.63 -22.38
CA VAL A 105 21.92 0.41 -21.62
C VAL A 105 20.68 -0.46 -21.60
N ASP A 106 20.79 -1.72 -22.02
CA ASP A 106 19.67 -2.69 -22.03
C ASP A 106 19.24 -3.09 -20.59
N ARG A 107 18.99 -2.07 -19.78
CA ARG A 107 18.50 -2.24 -18.39
C ARG A 107 17.23 -1.45 -18.19
N THR A 108 16.16 -2.15 -17.85
CA THR A 108 14.92 -1.55 -17.38
C THR A 108 15.04 -1.31 -15.88
N LEU A 109 14.79 -0.10 -15.44
CA LEU A 109 14.64 0.27 -14.04
C LEU A 109 13.16 0.52 -13.75
N ILE A 110 12.77 0.33 -12.50
CA ILE A 110 11.39 0.57 -12.04
C ILE A 110 11.46 1.74 -11.06
N PHE A 111 10.84 2.86 -11.43
CA PHE A 111 10.61 3.95 -10.50
C PHE A 111 9.35 3.66 -9.69
N GLN A 112 9.45 3.82 -8.37
CA GLN A 112 8.32 3.66 -7.46
C GLN A 112 8.22 4.88 -6.54
N TYR A 113 6.98 5.30 -6.26
CA TYR A 113 6.68 6.21 -5.17
C TYR A 113 5.51 5.65 -4.36
N TRP A 114 5.58 5.88 -3.05
CA TRP A 114 4.66 5.29 -2.09
C TRP A 114 3.77 6.37 -1.49
N ILE A 115 2.48 6.27 -1.72
CA ILE A 115 1.48 7.19 -1.19
C ILE A 115 0.99 6.62 0.13
N ASP A 116 1.17 7.36 1.23
CA ASP A 116 0.60 7.01 2.52
C ASP A 116 -0.93 7.13 2.47
N ARG A 117 -1.60 6.04 2.76
CA ARG A 117 -3.06 5.92 2.83
C ARG A 117 -3.54 5.53 4.23
N THR A 118 -2.67 5.60 5.23
CA THR A 118 -2.95 5.11 6.59
C THR A 118 -4.20 5.75 7.17
N GLU A 119 -4.31 7.08 7.11
CA GLU A 119 -5.50 7.78 7.60
C GLU A 119 -6.75 7.43 6.78
N ALA A 120 -6.64 7.40 5.46
CA ALA A 120 -7.76 7.06 4.58
C ALA A 120 -8.25 5.62 4.82
N ALA A 121 -7.34 4.67 5.01
CA ALA A 121 -7.67 3.28 5.34
C ALA A 121 -8.31 3.16 6.71
N HIS A 122 -7.83 3.93 7.69
CA HIS A 122 -8.41 3.99 9.02
C HIS A 122 -9.85 4.53 9.01
N TYR A 123 -10.08 5.66 8.34
CA TYR A 123 -11.44 6.23 8.22
C TYR A 123 -12.38 5.33 7.43
N LYS A 124 -11.89 4.67 6.37
CA LYS A 124 -12.69 3.71 5.62
C LYS A 124 -13.15 2.56 6.51
N ARG A 125 -12.25 1.98 7.31
CA ARG A 125 -12.59 0.91 8.26
C ARG A 125 -13.59 1.38 9.30
N LEU A 126 -13.39 2.56 9.90
CA LEU A 126 -14.34 3.12 10.86
C LEU A 126 -15.73 3.34 10.24
N TYR A 127 -15.77 3.76 8.98
CA TYR A 127 -17.03 3.93 8.25
C TYR A 127 -17.72 2.58 8.03
N GLU A 128 -16.97 1.58 7.58
CA GLU A 128 -17.48 0.21 7.34
C GLU A 128 -17.96 -0.45 8.64
N GLU A 129 -17.24 -0.28 9.76
CA GLU A 129 -17.61 -0.80 11.08
C GLU A 129 -18.84 -0.11 11.67
N ARG A 130 -19.12 1.14 11.28
CA ARG A 130 -20.24 1.94 11.80
C ARG A 130 -21.40 2.07 10.83
N MET A 131 -21.35 1.38 9.69
CA MET A 131 -22.46 1.39 8.77
C MET A 131 -23.71 0.82 9.45
N PRO A 132 -24.81 1.59 9.54
CA PRO A 132 -26.05 1.05 10.08
C PRO A 132 -26.58 -0.02 9.13
N TYR A 133 -26.85 -1.19 9.66
CA TYR A 133 -27.57 -2.23 8.96
C TYR A 133 -29.05 -1.98 9.14
N VAL A 134 -29.78 -1.85 8.04
CA VAL A 134 -31.25 -1.83 8.06
C VAL A 134 -31.72 -3.25 7.76
N ALA A 135 -32.23 -3.94 8.78
CA ALA A 135 -32.89 -5.23 8.60
C ALA A 135 -34.39 -5.01 8.43
N LEU A 136 -34.97 -5.46 7.33
CA LEU A 136 -36.39 -5.53 7.14
C LEU A 136 -36.86 -6.93 7.55
N ILE A 137 -37.52 -7.03 8.71
CA ILE A 137 -38.07 -8.31 9.19
C ILE A 137 -39.52 -8.38 8.75
N TYR A 138 -39.83 -9.32 7.89
CA TYR A 138 -41.19 -9.61 7.47
C TYR A 138 -41.67 -10.86 8.19
N VAL A 139 -42.72 -10.71 9.01
CA VAL A 139 -43.35 -11.85 9.67
C VAL A 139 -44.51 -12.31 8.78
N ASP A 140 -44.30 -13.43 8.11
CA ASP A 140 -45.36 -14.10 7.34
C ASP A 140 -46.31 -14.81 8.30
N ASN A 141 -47.57 -14.87 7.94
CA ASN A 141 -48.65 -15.54 8.74
C ASN A 141 -49.03 -14.86 10.08
N LEU A 142 -48.77 -13.56 10.24
CA LEU A 142 -49.26 -12.84 11.45
C LEU A 142 -50.77 -12.88 11.61
N GLU A 143 -51.51 -13.00 10.50
CA GLU A 143 -52.98 -13.13 10.49
C GLU A 143 -53.47 -14.50 10.94
N GLU A 144 -52.73 -15.56 10.64
CA GLU A 144 -53.06 -16.92 11.10
C GLU A 144 -52.82 -17.10 12.61
N LEU A 145 -51.79 -16.45 13.14
CA LEU A 145 -51.48 -16.40 14.57
C LEU A 145 -52.47 -15.55 15.37
N SER A 146 -53.18 -14.61 14.69
CA SER A 146 -54.10 -13.71 15.35
C SER A 146 -55.56 -14.18 15.38
N ALA A 147 -55.90 -15.29 14.72
CA ALA A 147 -57.28 -15.76 14.61
C ALA A 147 -57.86 -16.24 15.93
N ASP A 148 -57.06 -16.56 16.92
CA ASP A 148 -57.58 -17.18 18.16
C ASP A 148 -57.47 -16.37 19.44
N GLN A 149 -56.75 -15.24 19.51
CA GLN A 149 -56.77 -14.32 20.67
C GLN A 149 -56.07 -12.98 20.42
N GLN A 150 -56.75 -11.89 20.66
CA GLN A 150 -56.20 -10.50 20.62
C GLN A 150 -55.00 -10.25 21.55
N PHE A 151 -54.79 -11.12 22.52
CA PHE A 151 -53.64 -11.09 23.47
C PHE A 151 -52.34 -11.57 22.86
N HIS A 152 -52.34 -12.48 21.89
CA HIS A 152 -51.13 -13.04 21.33
C HIS A 152 -50.37 -12.09 20.38
N ARG A 153 -51.08 -11.23 19.68
CA ARG A 153 -50.48 -10.30 18.71
C ARG A 153 -49.54 -9.29 19.38
N THR A 154 -49.97 -8.72 20.51
CA THR A 154 -49.16 -7.75 21.27
C THR A 154 -47.94 -8.42 21.90
N THR A 155 -48.04 -9.66 22.36
CA THR A 155 -46.94 -10.40 22.96
C THR A 155 -45.90 -10.79 21.93
N VAL A 156 -46.29 -11.24 20.74
CA VAL A 156 -45.38 -11.55 19.66
C VAL A 156 -44.63 -10.34 19.16
N LEU A 157 -45.32 -9.17 19.00
CA LEU A 157 -44.67 -7.92 18.60
C LEU A 157 -43.66 -7.44 19.65
N LEU A 158 -43.99 -7.53 20.95
CA LEU A 158 -43.07 -7.17 22.02
C LEU A 158 -41.85 -8.08 22.09
N GLU A 159 -42.02 -9.37 21.76
CA GLU A 159 -40.92 -10.33 21.77
C GLU A 159 -39.99 -10.12 20.55
N VAL A 160 -40.55 -9.78 19.37
CA VAL A 160 -39.78 -9.38 18.20
C VAL A 160 -39.01 -8.07 18.45
N GLU A 161 -39.68 -7.05 19.04
CA GLU A 161 -39.02 -5.79 19.41
C GLU A 161 -37.88 -6.02 20.42
N ARG A 162 -38.04 -6.92 21.37
CA ARG A 162 -37.02 -7.28 22.33
C ARG A 162 -35.84 -7.99 21.68
N LEU A 163 -36.07 -8.94 20.77
CA LEU A 163 -35.03 -9.65 20.02
C LEU A 163 -34.22 -8.69 19.13
N VAL A 164 -34.87 -7.68 18.57
CA VAL A 164 -34.21 -6.66 17.72
C VAL A 164 -33.41 -5.67 18.56
N ALA A 165 -33.86 -5.36 19.80
CA ALA A 165 -33.17 -4.42 20.70
C ALA A 165 -31.96 -5.01 21.40
N ASP A 166 -31.89 -6.35 21.55
CA ASP A 166 -30.79 -7.09 22.22
C ASP A 166 -29.65 -7.51 21.26
N THR A 167 -29.73 -7.08 19.95
CA THR A 167 -28.72 -7.37 18.90
C THR A 167 -27.87 -6.14 18.59
#